data_c7a34fc27e4996ab1a2492c523b41406
#
_entry.id   c7a34fc27e4996ab1a2492c523b41406
#
_cell.length_a   1.000
_cell.length_b   1.000
_cell.length_c   1.000
_cell.angle_alpha   90.00
_cell.angle_beta   90.00
_cell.angle_gamma   90.00
#
_symmetry.space_group_name_H-M   'P 1'
#
loop_
_entity.id
_entity.type
_entity.pdbx_description
1 polymer ?
#
loop_
_entity_poly.entity_id
_entity_poly.type
_entity_poly.pdbx_seq_one_letter_code
_entity_poly.pdbx_strand_id
1 'polypeptide(L)'
;KLDQKTAIDYAISGPMLRGSGIKWDLRRNDPYSIYDRFEFEIPVGSTGDVLDRYMVRRLEMAESVKIVEQALRDLPPGEIMGKVPKKLKPPAGDIYSRVESPRGELGFYIASDGSEKPYRYKVRSPGFVNLSVLPVIGAGHLVADMVAILGSIDIVLGDVDR
;
A
#
# COMPACT_ATOMS: atom_id res chain seq x y z
N LYS A 1 18.46 7.20 6.92
CA LYS A 1 17.29 8.10 6.85
C LYS A 1 16.80 8.18 5.41
N LEU A 2 15.50 8.38 5.23
CA LEU A 2 14.85 8.61 3.95
C LEU A 2 14.20 10.00 4.00
N ASP A 3 14.74 10.95 3.26
CA ASP A 3 14.16 12.29 3.16
C ASP A 3 12.97 12.32 2.20
N GLN A 4 12.15 13.37 2.29
CA GLN A 4 10.91 13.51 1.52
C GLN A 4 11.16 13.54 0.01
N LYS A 5 12.20 14.25 -0.43
CA LYS A 5 12.52 14.35 -1.87
C LYS A 5 12.89 13.00 -2.44
N THR A 6 13.79 12.27 -1.79
CA THR A 6 14.17 10.91 -2.20
C THR A 6 12.97 9.96 -2.18
N ALA A 7 12.09 10.07 -1.17
CA ALA A 7 10.88 9.24 -1.10
C ALA A 7 9.95 9.47 -2.30
N ILE A 8 9.80 10.72 -2.75
CA ILE A 8 8.99 11.08 -3.92
C ILE A 8 9.68 10.61 -5.21
N ASP A 9 10.98 10.89 -5.37
CA ASP A 9 11.75 10.55 -6.57
C ASP A 9 11.75 9.03 -6.85
N TYR A 10 11.71 8.21 -5.78
CA TYR A 10 11.62 6.75 -5.86
C TYR A 10 10.18 6.22 -5.87
N ALA A 11 9.17 7.09 -5.93
CA ALA A 11 7.76 6.72 -5.88
C ALA A 11 7.38 5.82 -4.68
N ILE A 12 8.02 6.05 -3.53
CA ILE A 12 7.77 5.34 -2.29
C ILE A 12 6.32 5.58 -1.82
N SER A 13 5.71 4.59 -1.23
CA SER A 13 4.34 4.68 -0.72
C SER A 13 4.19 3.99 0.64
N GLY A 14 3.01 4.16 1.27
CA GLY A 14 2.67 3.51 2.53
C GLY A 14 3.47 4.00 3.73
N PRO A 15 3.71 3.14 4.74
CA PRO A 15 4.42 3.50 5.96
C PRO A 15 5.81 4.06 5.74
N MET A 16 6.49 3.66 4.66
CA MET A 16 7.79 4.20 4.26
C MET A 16 7.70 5.70 3.94
N LEU A 17 6.72 6.09 3.13
CA LEU A 17 6.47 7.48 2.76
C LEU A 17 6.02 8.30 3.98
N ARG A 18 5.08 7.75 4.76
CA ARG A 18 4.56 8.40 5.96
C ARG A 18 5.63 8.55 7.05
N GLY A 19 6.54 7.58 7.16
CA GLY A 19 7.73 7.69 8.03
C GLY A 19 8.64 8.87 7.66
N SER A 20 8.67 9.26 6.39
CA SER A 20 9.43 10.44 5.90
C SER A 20 8.68 11.76 6.06
N GLY A 21 7.54 11.78 6.75
CA GLY A 21 6.78 13.00 7.04
C GLY A 21 5.76 13.42 5.98
N ILE A 22 5.44 12.56 5.01
CA ILE A 22 4.45 12.85 3.97
C ILE A 22 3.13 12.16 4.32
N LYS A 23 2.09 12.96 4.58
CA LYS A 23 0.74 12.49 4.91
C LYS A 23 -0.02 12.09 3.64
N TRP A 24 0.29 10.91 3.11
CA TRP A 24 -0.37 10.35 1.94
C TRP A 24 -0.89 8.94 2.21
N ASP A 25 -2.18 8.74 1.97
CA ASP A 25 -2.87 7.46 2.12
C ASP A 25 -4.07 7.43 1.17
N LEU A 26 -4.16 6.42 0.31
CA LEU A 26 -5.21 6.33 -0.71
C LEU A 26 -6.60 6.26 -0.11
N ARG A 27 -6.74 5.68 1.08
CA ARG A 27 -8.03 5.60 1.78
C ARG A 27 -8.61 6.97 2.14
N ARG A 28 -7.78 8.03 2.16
CA ARG A 28 -8.16 9.43 2.42
C ARG A 28 -8.00 10.35 1.22
N ASN A 29 -6.92 10.19 0.44
CA ASN A 29 -6.59 11.09 -0.65
C ASN A 29 -7.29 10.72 -1.97
N ASP A 30 -7.64 9.43 -2.13
CA ASP A 30 -8.37 8.87 -3.28
C ASP A 30 -9.27 7.74 -2.77
N PRO A 31 -10.34 8.07 -2.00
CA PRO A 31 -11.15 7.09 -1.29
C PRO A 31 -11.81 6.09 -2.24
N TYR A 32 -11.77 4.84 -1.86
CA TYR A 32 -12.42 3.74 -2.57
C TYR A 32 -13.27 2.92 -1.60
N SER A 33 -14.22 2.13 -2.14
CA SER A 33 -15.18 1.34 -1.35
C SER A 33 -15.97 2.25 -0.40
N ILE A 34 -15.88 2.03 0.92
CA ILE A 34 -16.59 2.79 1.96
C ILE A 34 -15.64 3.52 2.92
N TYR A 35 -14.36 3.70 2.54
CA TYR A 35 -13.36 4.34 3.42
C TYR A 35 -13.68 5.81 3.75
N ASP A 36 -14.47 6.48 2.94
CA ASP A 36 -14.99 7.83 3.18
C ASP A 36 -15.90 7.92 4.41
N ARG A 37 -16.49 6.80 4.85
CA ARG A 37 -17.39 6.70 6.01
C ARG A 37 -16.68 6.43 7.32
N PHE A 38 -15.44 5.90 7.28
CA PHE A 38 -14.71 5.52 8.49
C PHE A 38 -13.94 6.69 9.08
N GLU A 39 -13.96 6.78 10.40
CA GLU A 39 -13.13 7.70 11.16
C GLU A 39 -11.84 7.02 11.58
N PHE A 40 -10.70 7.51 11.07
CA PHE A 40 -9.36 7.07 11.44
C PHE A 40 -8.34 8.16 11.10
N GLU A 41 -7.21 8.12 11.78
CA GLU A 41 -6.09 9.03 11.56
C GLU A 41 -5.00 8.39 10.69
N ILE A 42 -4.19 9.23 10.04
CA ILE A 42 -3.02 8.81 9.29
C ILE A 42 -1.78 9.24 10.09
N PRO A 43 -1.10 8.31 10.77
CA PRO A 43 0.14 8.60 11.48
C PRO A 43 1.25 9.00 10.51
N VAL A 44 2.08 9.95 10.93
CA VAL A 44 3.21 10.47 10.12
C VAL A 44 4.43 10.57 11.02
N GLY A 45 5.59 10.17 10.50
CA GLY A 45 6.88 10.39 11.13
C GLY A 45 7.41 11.80 10.89
N SER A 46 8.61 12.06 11.34
CA SER A 46 9.26 13.36 11.21
C SER A 46 10.71 13.31 10.74
N THR A 47 11.42 12.22 11.05
CA THR A 47 12.86 12.10 10.80
C THR A 47 13.22 11.20 9.63
N GLY A 48 12.27 10.36 9.17
CA GLY A 48 12.47 9.41 8.08
C GLY A 48 13.44 8.29 8.39
N ASP A 49 13.61 7.93 9.66
CA ASP A 49 14.51 6.86 10.08
C ASP A 49 13.79 5.52 10.32
N VAL A 50 14.53 4.52 10.76
CA VAL A 50 14.01 3.19 11.07
C VAL A 50 12.96 3.22 12.15
N LEU A 51 13.18 4.05 13.19
CA LEU A 51 12.26 4.17 14.32
C LEU A 51 10.92 4.80 13.88
N ASP A 52 10.95 5.87 13.08
CA ASP A 52 9.73 6.49 12.56
C ASP A 52 8.92 5.51 11.72
N ARG A 53 9.54 4.74 10.83
CA ARG A 53 8.84 3.71 10.05
C ARG A 53 8.20 2.63 10.94
N TYR A 54 8.89 2.22 12.01
CA TYR A 54 8.34 1.30 12.98
C TYR A 54 7.15 1.90 13.74
N MET A 55 7.29 3.12 14.24
CA MET A 55 6.25 3.82 15.01
C MET A 55 5.00 4.09 14.17
N VAL A 56 5.17 4.50 12.92
CA VAL A 56 4.05 4.68 11.97
C VAL A 56 3.26 3.38 11.85
N ARG A 57 3.91 2.23 11.59
CA ARG A 57 3.21 0.94 11.49
C ARG A 57 2.48 0.56 12.77
N ARG A 58 3.13 0.76 13.93
CA ARG A 58 2.51 0.49 15.23
C ARG A 58 1.22 1.30 15.42
N LEU A 59 1.26 2.60 15.08
CA LEU A 59 0.10 3.47 15.19
C LEU A 59 -0.99 3.12 14.17
N GLU A 60 -0.60 2.76 12.94
CA GLU A 60 -1.54 2.31 11.90
C GLU A 60 -2.27 1.02 12.27
N MET A 61 -1.66 0.13 13.05
CA MET A 61 -2.38 -1.05 13.58
C MET A 61 -3.52 -0.63 14.50
N ALA A 62 -3.33 0.37 15.36
CA ALA A 62 -4.39 0.88 16.22
C ALA A 62 -5.53 1.54 15.42
N GLU A 63 -5.19 2.30 14.38
CA GLU A 63 -6.19 2.88 13.47
C GLU A 63 -6.93 1.82 12.66
N SER A 64 -6.25 0.74 12.28
CA SER A 64 -6.88 -0.40 11.59
C SER A 64 -7.91 -1.11 12.47
N VAL A 65 -7.67 -1.23 13.78
CA VAL A 65 -8.65 -1.76 14.73
C VAL A 65 -9.91 -0.90 14.77
N LYS A 66 -9.77 0.43 14.80
CA LYS A 66 -10.92 1.35 14.75
C LYS A 66 -11.76 1.16 13.47
N ILE A 67 -11.10 0.97 12.33
CA ILE A 67 -11.80 0.70 11.06
C ILE A 67 -12.57 -0.62 11.13
N VAL A 68 -11.95 -1.69 11.67
CA VAL A 68 -12.59 -2.99 11.81
C VAL A 68 -13.81 -2.91 12.75
N GLU A 69 -13.70 -2.21 13.89
CA GLU A 69 -14.81 -1.99 14.82
C GLU A 69 -15.99 -1.27 14.16
N GLN A 70 -15.71 -0.20 13.40
CA GLN A 70 -16.74 0.54 12.65
C GLN A 70 -17.39 -0.34 11.57
N ALA A 71 -16.58 -1.08 10.81
CA ALA A 71 -17.07 -1.98 9.76
C ALA A 71 -17.98 -3.09 10.33
N LEU A 72 -17.61 -3.68 11.46
CA LEU A 72 -18.42 -4.72 12.11
C LEU A 72 -19.73 -4.17 12.69
N ARG A 73 -19.68 -2.98 13.28
CA ARG A 73 -20.88 -2.32 13.83
C ARG A 73 -21.90 -1.98 12.73
N ASP A 74 -21.40 -1.51 11.58
CA ASP A 74 -22.23 -0.98 10.51
C ASP A 74 -22.46 -2.02 9.38
N LEU A 75 -22.11 -3.29 9.63
CA LEU A 75 -22.28 -4.38 8.66
C LEU A 75 -23.77 -4.64 8.38
N PRO A 76 -24.25 -4.44 7.14
CA PRO A 76 -25.66 -4.67 6.83
C PRO A 76 -25.99 -6.17 6.88
N PRO A 77 -27.18 -6.55 7.32
CA PRO A 77 -27.66 -7.91 7.19
C PRO A 77 -27.93 -8.26 5.72
N GLY A 78 -27.77 -9.52 5.36
CA GLY A 78 -28.07 -9.98 4.00
C GLY A 78 -27.24 -11.16 3.54
N GLU A 79 -27.35 -11.48 2.26
CA GLU A 79 -26.57 -12.54 1.64
C GLU A 79 -25.10 -12.11 1.47
N ILE A 80 -24.18 -13.03 1.75
CA ILE A 80 -22.74 -12.79 1.68
C ILE A 80 -22.26 -12.79 0.23
N MET A 81 -22.93 -13.53 -0.66
CA MET A 81 -22.53 -13.70 -2.06
C MET A 81 -23.56 -13.08 -3.00
N GLY A 82 -23.10 -12.15 -3.83
CA GLY A 82 -23.90 -11.62 -4.93
C GLY A 82 -23.98 -12.57 -6.12
N LYS A 83 -24.91 -12.31 -7.04
CA LYS A 83 -25.02 -13.05 -8.32
C LYS A 83 -23.88 -12.57 -9.26
N VAL A 84 -22.92 -13.45 -9.51
CA VAL A 84 -21.83 -13.19 -10.46
C VAL A 84 -21.90 -14.17 -11.63
N PRO A 85 -21.61 -13.74 -12.88
CA PRO A 85 -21.55 -14.64 -14.02
C PRO A 85 -20.40 -15.63 -13.84
N LYS A 86 -20.60 -16.89 -14.29
CA LYS A 86 -19.56 -17.93 -14.24
C LYS A 86 -18.34 -17.60 -15.11
N LYS A 87 -18.53 -16.78 -16.15
CA LYS A 87 -17.47 -16.33 -17.06
C LYS A 87 -17.54 -14.82 -17.15
N LEU A 88 -16.43 -14.18 -16.82
CA LEU A 88 -16.25 -12.74 -16.93
C LEU A 88 -15.67 -12.41 -18.30
N LYS A 89 -16.33 -11.51 -19.03
CA LYS A 89 -15.84 -10.95 -20.29
C LYS A 89 -15.92 -9.43 -20.19
N PRO A 90 -14.87 -8.78 -19.67
CA PRO A 90 -14.84 -7.33 -19.59
C PRO A 90 -14.89 -6.72 -21.00
N PRO A 91 -15.49 -5.55 -21.20
CA PRO A 91 -15.43 -4.86 -22.49
C PRO A 91 -13.97 -4.57 -22.88
N ALA A 92 -13.73 -4.42 -24.18
CA ALA A 92 -12.41 -4.00 -24.67
C ALA A 92 -12.06 -2.59 -24.12
N GLY A 93 -10.84 -2.42 -23.67
CA GLY A 93 -10.36 -1.19 -23.05
C GLY A 93 -9.28 -1.47 -22.01
N ASP A 94 -8.79 -0.43 -21.38
CA ASP A 94 -7.79 -0.53 -20.33
C ASP A 94 -8.23 0.24 -19.07
N ILE A 95 -7.77 -0.24 -17.92
CA ILE A 95 -8.05 0.35 -16.62
C ILE A 95 -6.83 0.21 -15.70
N TYR A 96 -6.59 1.27 -14.91
CA TYR A 96 -5.72 1.22 -13.75
C TYR A 96 -6.54 1.40 -12.49
N SER A 97 -6.42 0.47 -11.56
CA SER A 97 -7.05 0.54 -10.23
C SER A 97 -6.00 0.33 -9.16
N ARG A 98 -6.15 1.03 -8.03
CA ARG A 98 -5.19 0.98 -6.93
C ARG A 98 -5.89 0.97 -5.58
N VAL A 99 -5.23 0.38 -4.61
CA VAL A 99 -5.69 0.31 -3.22
C VAL A 99 -4.51 0.56 -2.27
N GLU A 100 -4.80 1.02 -1.07
CA GLU A 100 -3.80 1.08 0.00
C GLU A 100 -3.63 -0.32 0.62
N SER A 101 -2.51 -0.96 0.37
CA SER A 101 -2.12 -2.18 1.05
C SER A 101 -1.30 -1.86 2.31
N PRO A 102 -1.06 -2.82 3.22
CA PRO A 102 -0.26 -2.57 4.43
C PRO A 102 1.15 -2.00 4.15
N ARG A 103 1.68 -2.21 2.94
CA ARG A 103 3.00 -1.73 2.51
C ARG A 103 2.96 -0.49 1.65
N GLY A 104 1.76 -0.07 1.25
CA GLY A 104 1.54 1.11 0.42
C GLY A 104 0.68 0.83 -0.80
N GLU A 105 0.80 1.65 -1.82
CA GLU A 105 -0.02 1.56 -3.02
C GLU A 105 0.21 0.25 -3.79
N LEU A 106 -0.82 -0.59 -3.83
CA LEU A 106 -0.92 -1.75 -4.71
C LEU A 106 -1.79 -1.39 -5.90
N GLY A 107 -1.23 -1.42 -7.09
CA GLY A 107 -1.91 -1.03 -8.32
C GLY A 107 -2.00 -2.17 -9.34
N PHE A 108 -3.10 -2.20 -10.09
CA PHE A 108 -3.35 -3.16 -11.15
C PHE A 108 -3.70 -2.43 -12.44
N TYR A 109 -2.86 -2.59 -13.45
CA TYR A 109 -3.18 -2.19 -14.82
C TYR A 109 -3.63 -3.42 -15.60
N ILE A 110 -4.80 -3.32 -16.22
CA ILE A 110 -5.40 -4.41 -16.99
C ILE A 110 -5.88 -3.86 -18.33
N ALA A 111 -5.43 -4.47 -19.43
CA ALA A 111 -5.97 -4.25 -20.77
C ALA A 111 -6.80 -5.48 -21.17
N SER A 112 -8.03 -5.23 -21.63
CA SER A 112 -8.97 -6.25 -22.12
C SER A 112 -9.22 -6.08 -23.61
N ASP A 113 -9.28 -7.19 -24.34
CA ASP A 113 -9.71 -7.26 -25.72
C ASP A 113 -11.18 -7.75 -25.88
N GLY A 114 -11.90 -7.89 -24.76
CA GLY A 114 -13.25 -8.44 -24.71
C GLY A 114 -13.30 -9.96 -24.52
N SER A 115 -12.14 -10.65 -24.40
CA SER A 115 -12.07 -12.07 -24.11
C SER A 115 -12.18 -12.38 -22.62
N GLU A 116 -12.17 -13.68 -22.26
CA GLU A 116 -12.18 -14.12 -20.85
C GLU A 116 -10.82 -13.97 -20.18
N LYS A 117 -9.76 -13.67 -20.94
CA LYS A 117 -8.40 -13.48 -20.44
C LYS A 117 -7.94 -12.05 -20.70
N PRO A 118 -7.22 -11.42 -19.77
CA PRO A 118 -6.68 -10.10 -20.04
C PRO A 118 -5.63 -10.18 -21.17
N TYR A 119 -5.68 -9.22 -22.10
CA TYR A 119 -4.64 -9.06 -23.12
C TYR A 119 -3.30 -8.69 -22.50
N ARG A 120 -3.35 -7.79 -21.49
CA ARG A 120 -2.18 -7.39 -20.70
C ARG A 120 -2.56 -7.18 -19.24
N TYR A 121 -1.65 -7.57 -18.36
CA TYR A 121 -1.79 -7.42 -16.93
C TYR A 121 -0.47 -7.00 -16.32
N LYS A 122 -0.48 -5.95 -15.50
CA LYS A 122 0.69 -5.49 -14.77
C LYS A 122 0.30 -5.11 -13.34
N VAL A 123 1.10 -5.57 -12.38
CA VAL A 123 0.98 -5.21 -10.97
C VAL A 123 2.03 -4.17 -10.62
N ARG A 124 1.62 -3.10 -9.95
CA ARG A 124 2.52 -2.21 -9.20
C ARG A 124 2.55 -2.73 -7.77
N SER A 125 3.63 -3.40 -7.41
CA SER A 125 3.86 -3.89 -6.06
C SER A 125 4.51 -2.79 -5.20
N PRO A 126 3.97 -2.44 -4.03
CA PRO A 126 4.60 -1.48 -3.14
C PRO A 126 5.92 -2.01 -2.57
N GLY A 127 6.03 -3.32 -2.29
CA GLY A 127 7.25 -3.94 -1.78
C GLY A 127 8.42 -3.81 -2.76
N PHE A 128 8.19 -4.07 -4.05
CA PHE A 128 9.21 -3.90 -5.10
C PHE A 128 9.70 -2.45 -5.20
N VAL A 129 8.77 -1.49 -5.24
CA VAL A 129 9.10 -0.08 -5.32
C VAL A 129 9.84 0.39 -4.07
N ASN A 130 9.33 0.06 -2.88
CA ASN A 130 9.95 0.47 -1.62
C ASN A 130 11.35 -0.14 -1.43
N LEU A 131 11.59 -1.35 -1.94
CA LEU A 131 12.91 -2.00 -1.88
C LEU A 131 13.94 -1.29 -2.75
N SER A 132 13.53 -0.63 -3.83
CA SER A 132 14.45 0.04 -4.76
C SER A 132 15.29 1.15 -4.11
N VAL A 133 14.84 1.72 -2.99
CA VAL A 133 15.57 2.75 -2.24
C VAL A 133 16.64 2.19 -1.30
N LEU A 134 16.68 0.86 -1.09
CA LEU A 134 17.61 0.21 -0.16
C LEU A 134 19.09 0.61 -0.37
N PRO A 135 19.63 0.66 -1.60
CA PRO A 135 21.00 1.09 -1.82
C PRO A 135 21.29 2.52 -1.33
N VAL A 136 20.28 3.40 -1.39
CA VAL A 136 20.41 4.80 -0.96
C VAL A 136 20.43 4.91 0.55
N ILE A 137 19.42 4.30 1.22
CA ILE A 137 19.29 4.40 2.68
C ILE A 137 20.28 3.50 3.45
N GLY A 138 20.87 2.53 2.76
CA GLY A 138 21.89 1.62 3.34
C GLY A 138 23.32 2.14 3.22
N ALA A 139 23.57 3.05 2.29
CA ALA A 139 24.93 3.57 2.07
C ALA A 139 25.49 4.26 3.33
N GLY A 140 26.73 3.93 3.70
CA GLY A 140 27.43 4.51 4.86
C GLY A 140 27.03 3.91 6.22
N HIS A 141 26.19 2.88 6.23
CA HIS A 141 25.83 2.14 7.44
C HIS A 141 26.62 0.83 7.58
N LEU A 142 26.67 0.28 8.79
CA LEU A 142 27.29 -1.03 9.04
C LEU A 142 26.44 -2.15 8.41
N VAL A 143 27.09 -3.26 8.06
CA VAL A 143 26.38 -4.45 7.55
C VAL A 143 25.34 -4.95 8.57
N ALA A 144 25.63 -4.86 9.86
CA ALA A 144 24.68 -5.19 10.93
C ALA A 144 23.43 -4.30 10.91
N ASP A 145 23.55 -3.02 10.55
CA ASP A 145 22.42 -2.10 10.47
C ASP A 145 21.48 -2.44 9.31
N MET A 146 21.98 -3.14 8.27
CA MET A 146 21.17 -3.53 7.12
C MET A 146 19.99 -4.42 7.48
N VAL A 147 20.13 -5.22 8.54
CA VAL A 147 19.02 -6.05 9.05
C VAL A 147 17.87 -5.17 9.54
N ALA A 148 18.17 -4.14 10.32
CA ALA A 148 17.16 -3.21 10.82
C ALA A 148 16.59 -2.32 9.69
N ILE A 149 17.43 -1.85 8.78
CA ILE A 149 17.03 -1.06 7.63
C ILE A 149 16.08 -1.87 6.75
N LEU A 150 16.44 -3.10 6.40
CA LEU A 150 15.64 -4.01 5.58
C LEU A 150 14.32 -4.37 6.28
N GLY A 151 14.38 -4.72 7.57
CA GLY A 151 13.20 -5.00 8.38
C GLY A 151 12.24 -3.80 8.46
N SER A 152 12.78 -2.57 8.46
CA SER A 152 11.95 -1.35 8.47
C SER A 152 11.20 -1.09 7.16
N ILE A 153 11.61 -1.69 6.03
CA ILE A 153 10.89 -1.64 4.76
C ILE A 153 9.68 -2.58 4.79
N ASP A 154 9.71 -3.61 5.65
CA ASP A 154 8.66 -4.63 5.77
C ASP A 154 8.46 -5.42 4.47
N ILE A 155 9.52 -6.04 3.98
CA ILE A 155 9.52 -6.78 2.72
C ILE A 155 8.76 -8.09 2.85
N VAL A 156 7.91 -8.39 1.86
CA VAL A 156 7.37 -9.72 1.60
C VAL A 156 7.77 -10.13 0.19
N LEU A 157 8.52 -11.21 0.06
CA LEU A 157 9.06 -11.65 -1.23
C LEU A 157 7.98 -11.93 -2.27
N GLY A 158 6.84 -12.49 -1.86
CA GLY A 158 5.69 -12.70 -2.74
C GLY A 158 5.07 -11.41 -3.29
N ASP A 159 5.24 -10.28 -2.61
CA ASP A 159 4.85 -8.94 -3.12
C ASP A 159 5.93 -8.36 -4.05
N VAL A 160 7.19 -8.62 -3.77
CA VAL A 160 8.32 -8.12 -4.56
C VAL A 160 8.43 -8.84 -5.91
N ASP A 161 8.19 -10.15 -5.92
CA ASP A 161 8.37 -11.05 -7.08
C ASP A 161 7.09 -11.13 -7.94
N ARG A 162 6.67 -10.01 -8.56
CA ARG A 162 5.42 -9.87 -9.33
C ARG A 162 5.66 -9.46 -10.77
#